data_619d9bb19e1210b7e01caf3c118cb9c5
#
_entry.id   619d9bb19e1210b7e01caf3c118cb9c5
#
_cell.length_a   1.000
_cell.length_b   1.000
_cell.length_c   1.000
_cell.angle_alpha   90.00
_cell.angle_beta   90.00
_cell.angle_gamma   90.00
#
_symmetry.space_group_name_H-M   'P 1'
#
loop_
_entity.id
_entity.type
_entity.pdbx_description
1 polymer ?
#
loop_
_entity_poly.entity_id
_entity_poly.type
_entity_poly.pdbx_seq_one_letter_code
_entity_poly.pdbx_strand_id
1 'polypeptide(L)'
;MHFSSVVWVPLFALSTAAYTPASTANTDQLAADALSNLATWAADGNLNGTCTLENAAVRKEWGNLTETERSNYTSSVLCLMALPAKTDATIVPGAKSRYDDFLYQHINQTLTIHGTANFLSWHRWFVYTYEQALRNECGYTGYQPYCKINLNPHSARGLRHFSLVYTMYFKAPGNWGRWAADPVNSPIFDGGDYSLSGNGVYEAHNCTEGLPTDLNCIPAGSGGGCIYSGPFKNSTVHLGPVDPTLAESEIVSNNGTIYNPRCLKRDVSSWVSTRWTTEENSTALITENSDIDSFQTTMQGNFTAGTYGVHGGGHFTIGGDPGGDIYTSPGDPVFWLHHGQIDRTWWIWQNQDIASRQDAISGTITMDNSPASRNGTLDDTLYLGVNADTIAIKDVMSTVEGPFCYIYM
;
A
#
# COMPACT_ATOMS: atom_id res chain seq x y z
N MET A 1 -38.78 -7.76 61.35
CA MET A 1 -39.16 -7.78 59.93
C MET A 1 -38.13 -6.95 59.17
N HIS A 2 -37.19 -7.61 58.50
CA HIS A 2 -36.21 -6.93 57.65
C HIS A 2 -36.70 -6.99 56.20
N PHE A 3 -37.01 -5.84 55.64
CA PHE A 3 -37.28 -5.72 54.19
C PHE A 3 -35.97 -5.49 53.45
N SER A 4 -35.54 -6.49 52.69
CA SER A 4 -34.44 -6.33 51.71
C SER A 4 -34.99 -5.69 50.44
N SER A 5 -34.57 -4.47 50.17
CA SER A 5 -34.88 -3.79 48.90
C SER A 5 -33.93 -4.31 47.82
N VAL A 6 -34.45 -5.03 46.82
CA VAL A 6 -33.71 -5.42 45.62
C VAL A 6 -33.70 -4.22 44.66
N VAL A 7 -32.53 -3.63 44.45
CA VAL A 7 -32.34 -2.58 43.44
C VAL A 7 -32.13 -3.26 42.08
N TRP A 8 -33.08 -3.10 41.18
CA TRP A 8 -32.95 -3.48 39.77
C TRP A 8 -32.13 -2.43 39.05
N VAL A 9 -30.91 -2.76 38.61
CA VAL A 9 -30.11 -1.95 37.67
C VAL A 9 -30.48 -2.41 36.28
N PRO A 10 -31.06 -1.55 35.43
CA PRO A 10 -31.33 -1.93 34.06
C PRO A 10 -29.99 -2.05 33.31
N LEU A 11 -29.68 -3.26 32.82
CA LEU A 11 -28.63 -3.46 31.85
C LEU A 11 -29.07 -2.83 30.50
N PHE A 12 -28.57 -1.64 30.22
CA PHE A 12 -28.64 -1.11 28.86
C PHE A 12 -27.66 -1.91 27.99
N ALA A 13 -28.18 -2.81 27.18
CA ALA A 13 -27.41 -3.39 26.07
C ALA A 13 -27.14 -2.27 25.07
N LEU A 14 -25.94 -1.72 25.09
CA LEU A 14 -25.43 -0.90 23.99
C LEU A 14 -25.34 -1.81 22.76
N SER A 15 -26.35 -1.76 21.88
CA SER A 15 -26.20 -2.32 20.54
C SER A 15 -25.19 -1.45 19.81
N THR A 16 -23.94 -1.87 19.74
CA THR A 16 -22.99 -1.30 18.78
C THR A 16 -23.51 -1.65 17.39
N ALA A 17 -24.06 -0.66 16.67
CA ALA A 17 -24.37 -0.85 15.27
C ALA A 17 -23.08 -1.25 14.58
N ALA A 18 -23.09 -2.38 13.88
CA ALA A 18 -21.94 -2.81 13.09
C ALA A 18 -21.63 -1.74 12.03
N TYR A 19 -20.35 -1.38 11.87
CA TYR A 19 -19.92 -0.45 10.83
C TYR A 19 -20.37 -0.94 9.46
N THR A 20 -20.99 -0.06 8.68
CA THR A 20 -21.34 -0.32 7.27
C THR A 20 -20.28 0.32 6.39
N PRO A 21 -19.48 -0.48 5.66
CA PRO A 21 -18.45 0.04 4.79
C PRO A 21 -19.00 1.00 3.73
N ALA A 22 -18.28 2.08 3.43
CA ALA A 22 -18.66 3.06 2.44
C ALA A 22 -18.75 2.46 1.02
N SER A 23 -19.54 3.08 0.15
CA SER A 23 -19.58 2.73 -1.28
C SER A 23 -18.31 3.20 -1.99
N THR A 24 -17.86 2.44 -2.99
CA THR A 24 -16.71 2.73 -3.83
C THR A 24 -17.04 2.59 -5.32
N ALA A 25 -18.31 2.83 -5.65
CA ALA A 25 -18.84 2.60 -6.98
C ALA A 25 -18.16 3.43 -8.09
N ASN A 26 -17.63 4.62 -7.77
CA ASN A 26 -17.03 5.50 -8.76
C ASN A 26 -15.68 4.99 -9.22
N THR A 27 -14.75 4.66 -8.30
CA THR A 27 -13.45 4.10 -8.67
C THR A 27 -13.59 2.69 -9.25
N ASP A 28 -14.63 1.94 -8.89
CA ASP A 28 -14.95 0.65 -9.51
C ASP A 28 -15.35 0.81 -10.96
N GLN A 29 -16.16 1.81 -11.28
CA GLN A 29 -16.52 2.11 -12.65
C GLN A 29 -15.28 2.53 -13.46
N LEU A 30 -14.43 3.41 -12.88
CA LEU A 30 -13.19 3.81 -13.53
C LEU A 30 -12.23 2.62 -13.77
N ALA A 31 -12.20 1.64 -12.88
CA ALA A 31 -11.42 0.42 -13.09
C ALA A 31 -12.01 -0.48 -14.17
N ALA A 32 -13.32 -0.58 -14.26
CA ALA A 32 -14.00 -1.32 -15.33
C ALA A 32 -13.78 -0.66 -16.70
N ASP A 33 -13.83 0.66 -16.74
CA ASP A 33 -13.54 1.44 -17.96
C ASP A 33 -12.08 1.27 -18.37
N ALA A 34 -11.14 1.33 -17.42
CA ALA A 34 -9.72 1.06 -17.64
C ALA A 34 -9.46 -0.32 -18.26
N LEU A 35 -10.11 -1.37 -17.73
CA LEU A 35 -10.00 -2.72 -18.29
C LEU A 35 -10.60 -2.82 -19.68
N SER A 36 -11.72 -2.14 -19.94
CA SER A 36 -12.36 -2.09 -21.27
C SER A 36 -11.47 -1.37 -22.29
N ASN A 37 -10.86 -0.25 -21.91
CA ASN A 37 -9.93 0.49 -22.75
C ASN A 37 -8.69 -0.34 -23.06
N LEU A 38 -8.12 -1.02 -22.07
CA LEU A 38 -6.97 -1.92 -22.27
C LEU A 38 -7.34 -3.09 -23.19
N ALA A 39 -8.54 -3.65 -23.06
CA ALA A 39 -9.01 -4.71 -23.97
C ALA A 39 -9.15 -4.21 -25.41
N THR A 40 -9.64 -3.01 -25.63
CA THR A 40 -9.72 -2.39 -26.94
C THR A 40 -8.31 -2.13 -27.51
N TRP A 41 -7.42 -1.56 -26.70
CA TRP A 41 -6.02 -1.32 -27.06
C TRP A 41 -5.30 -2.59 -27.49
N ALA A 42 -5.51 -3.69 -26.76
CA ALA A 42 -4.99 -5.00 -27.11
C ALA A 42 -5.58 -5.57 -28.40
N ALA A 43 -6.89 -5.42 -28.62
CA ALA A 43 -7.57 -5.90 -29.83
C ALA A 43 -7.13 -5.13 -31.09
N ASP A 44 -6.72 -3.88 -30.96
CA ASP A 44 -6.16 -3.05 -32.03
C ASP A 44 -4.70 -3.41 -32.36
N GLY A 45 -4.11 -4.42 -31.68
CA GLY A 45 -2.78 -4.93 -31.97
C GLY A 45 -1.64 -4.11 -31.36
N ASN A 46 -1.93 -3.30 -30.36
CA ASN A 46 -0.93 -2.41 -29.73
C ASN A 46 -0.10 -3.09 -28.62
N LEU A 47 -0.42 -4.33 -28.22
CA LEU A 47 0.40 -5.10 -27.28
C LEU A 47 1.39 -5.99 -28.06
N ASN A 48 2.67 -5.88 -27.74
CA ASN A 48 3.75 -6.53 -28.46
C ASN A 48 4.36 -7.73 -27.74
N GLY A 49 3.80 -8.13 -26.59
CA GLY A 49 4.32 -9.18 -25.73
C GLY A 49 3.59 -10.51 -25.84
N THR A 50 4.01 -11.47 -25.00
CA THR A 50 3.32 -12.75 -24.79
C THR A 50 2.20 -12.64 -23.76
N CYS A 51 2.09 -11.51 -23.07
CA CYS A 51 1.03 -11.23 -22.13
C CYS A 51 -0.26 -10.88 -22.87
N THR A 52 -1.33 -11.59 -22.53
CA THR A 52 -2.70 -11.30 -23.01
C THR A 52 -3.62 -11.13 -21.80
N LEU A 53 -4.78 -10.52 -22.00
CA LEU A 53 -5.74 -10.38 -20.89
C LEU A 53 -6.26 -11.72 -20.38
N GLU A 54 -6.20 -12.80 -21.19
CA GLU A 54 -6.60 -14.13 -20.77
C GLU A 54 -5.53 -14.81 -19.89
N ASN A 55 -4.24 -14.53 -20.09
CA ASN A 55 -3.16 -15.14 -19.32
C ASN A 55 -2.60 -14.21 -18.24
N ALA A 56 -3.02 -12.95 -18.20
CA ALA A 56 -2.58 -12.00 -17.19
C ALA A 56 -2.99 -12.44 -15.78
N ALA A 57 -2.05 -12.32 -14.87
CA ALA A 57 -2.30 -12.51 -13.45
C ALA A 57 -3.31 -11.47 -12.94
N VAL A 58 -4.23 -11.90 -12.07
CA VAL A 58 -5.22 -11.01 -11.49
C VAL A 58 -4.83 -10.67 -10.06
N ARG A 59 -4.39 -9.45 -9.83
CA ARG A 59 -4.20 -8.91 -8.49
C ARG A 59 -5.56 -8.61 -7.87
N LYS A 60 -5.81 -9.21 -6.70
CA LYS A 60 -7.08 -9.12 -5.98
C LYS A 60 -6.95 -8.20 -4.78
N GLU A 61 -8.07 -7.66 -4.40
CA GLU A 61 -8.23 -6.95 -3.15
C GLU A 61 -8.15 -7.92 -1.94
N TRP A 62 -7.55 -7.44 -0.82
CA TRP A 62 -7.37 -8.24 0.38
C TRP A 62 -8.66 -8.86 0.91
N GLY A 63 -9.76 -8.11 1.00
CA GLY A 63 -11.04 -8.60 1.46
C GLY A 63 -11.70 -9.61 0.52
N ASN A 64 -11.31 -9.64 -0.75
CA ASN A 64 -11.76 -10.62 -1.74
C ASN A 64 -10.96 -11.92 -1.73
N LEU A 65 -9.85 -11.96 -1.00
CA LEU A 65 -9.12 -13.21 -0.78
C LEU A 65 -9.88 -14.09 0.22
N THR A 66 -9.92 -15.39 -0.06
CA THR A 66 -10.37 -16.38 0.92
C THR A 66 -9.41 -16.42 2.11
N GLU A 67 -9.86 -16.96 3.23
CA GLU A 67 -9.02 -17.19 4.41
C GLU A 67 -7.75 -17.97 4.07
N THR A 68 -7.86 -18.99 3.20
CA THR A 68 -6.72 -19.79 2.73
C THR A 68 -5.73 -18.94 1.91
N GLU A 69 -6.21 -18.07 1.01
CA GLU A 69 -5.35 -17.17 0.23
C GLU A 69 -4.64 -16.16 1.13
N ARG A 70 -5.34 -15.59 2.11
CA ARG A 70 -4.75 -14.68 3.10
C ARG A 70 -3.71 -15.37 3.97
N SER A 71 -4.00 -16.57 4.47
CA SER A 71 -3.07 -17.38 5.24
C SER A 71 -1.83 -17.75 4.42
N ASN A 72 -1.98 -18.10 3.15
CA ASN A 72 -0.86 -18.36 2.25
C ASN A 72 0.02 -17.12 2.07
N TYR A 73 -0.58 -15.93 1.88
CA TYR A 73 0.16 -14.68 1.80
C TYR A 73 0.93 -14.37 3.10
N THR A 74 0.26 -14.34 4.25
CA THR A 74 0.89 -14.00 5.53
C THR A 74 1.98 -15.00 5.91
N SER A 75 1.78 -16.29 5.66
CA SER A 75 2.80 -17.33 5.87
C SER A 75 4.02 -17.13 4.97
N SER A 76 3.82 -16.71 3.72
CA SER A 76 4.93 -16.43 2.80
C SER A 76 5.71 -15.18 3.20
N VAL A 77 5.04 -14.14 3.73
CA VAL A 77 5.71 -12.96 4.30
C VAL A 77 6.54 -13.35 5.53
N LEU A 78 5.99 -14.14 6.44
CA LEU A 78 6.73 -14.65 7.61
C LEU A 78 7.92 -15.54 7.21
N CYS A 79 7.76 -16.34 6.14
CA CYS A 79 8.88 -17.10 5.56
C CYS A 79 9.99 -16.14 5.07
N LEU A 80 9.65 -15.08 4.34
CA LEU A 80 10.63 -14.11 3.84
C LEU A 80 11.34 -13.38 4.99
N MET A 81 10.65 -13.12 6.10
CA MET A 81 11.22 -12.59 7.35
C MET A 81 12.13 -13.60 8.07
N ALA A 82 11.97 -14.89 7.81
CA ALA A 82 12.81 -15.94 8.41
C ALA A 82 14.02 -16.34 7.56
N LEU A 83 14.01 -16.09 6.25
CA LEU A 83 15.14 -16.35 5.38
C LEU A 83 16.27 -15.38 5.65
N PRO A 84 17.55 -15.79 5.56
CA PRO A 84 18.69 -14.90 5.79
C PRO A 84 18.78 -13.81 4.73
N ALA A 85 19.28 -12.64 5.14
CA ALA A 85 19.56 -11.54 4.23
C ALA A 85 20.59 -11.94 3.15
N LYS A 86 20.45 -11.39 1.96
CA LYS A 86 21.42 -11.47 0.86
C LYS A 86 22.35 -10.25 0.85
N THR A 87 21.93 -9.14 1.44
CA THR A 87 22.73 -7.92 1.58
C THR A 87 23.95 -8.19 2.46
N ASP A 88 25.11 -7.68 2.04
CA ASP A 88 26.37 -7.85 2.78
C ASP A 88 26.28 -7.17 4.16
N ALA A 89 26.48 -7.95 5.22
CA ALA A 89 26.42 -7.48 6.59
C ALA A 89 27.55 -6.47 6.93
N THR A 90 28.59 -6.34 6.12
CA THR A 90 29.61 -5.30 6.27
C THR A 90 29.10 -3.94 5.80
N ILE A 91 28.12 -3.92 4.90
CA ILE A 91 27.47 -2.72 4.38
C ILE A 91 26.25 -2.36 5.23
N VAL A 92 25.42 -3.37 5.56
CA VAL A 92 24.19 -3.20 6.32
C VAL A 92 24.14 -4.20 7.48
N PRO A 93 24.82 -3.87 8.59
CA PRO A 93 24.90 -4.77 9.74
C PRO A 93 23.55 -5.16 10.35
N GLY A 94 22.53 -4.29 10.14
CA GLY A 94 21.18 -4.48 10.64
C GLY A 94 20.31 -5.41 9.80
N ALA A 95 20.62 -5.66 8.53
CA ALA A 95 19.88 -6.58 7.70
C ALA A 95 20.10 -8.03 8.16
N LYS A 96 19.05 -8.69 8.64
CA LYS A 96 19.09 -10.05 9.18
C LYS A 96 18.26 -11.02 8.36
N SER A 97 17.26 -10.51 7.67
CA SER A 97 16.33 -11.32 6.90
C SER A 97 16.27 -10.89 5.43
N ARG A 98 15.75 -11.79 4.61
CA ARG A 98 15.47 -11.50 3.21
C ARG A 98 14.45 -10.35 3.06
N TYR A 99 13.58 -10.16 4.04
CA TYR A 99 12.65 -9.03 4.12
C TYR A 99 13.40 -7.71 4.35
N ASP A 100 14.47 -7.71 5.15
CA ASP A 100 15.30 -6.52 5.39
C ASP A 100 16.06 -6.07 4.14
N ASP A 101 16.34 -6.97 3.19
CA ASP A 101 16.95 -6.59 1.90
C ASP A 101 16.05 -5.61 1.12
N PHE A 102 14.74 -5.83 1.16
CA PHE A 102 13.77 -4.90 0.58
C PHE A 102 13.71 -3.61 1.37
N LEU A 103 13.55 -3.70 2.68
CA LEU A 103 13.51 -2.55 3.57
C LEU A 103 14.73 -1.63 3.38
N TYR A 104 15.93 -2.21 3.30
CA TYR A 104 17.16 -1.47 3.07
C TYR A 104 17.15 -0.68 1.74
N GLN A 105 16.66 -1.28 0.66
CA GLN A 105 16.64 -0.57 -0.63
C GLN A 105 15.75 0.68 -0.59
N HIS A 106 14.65 0.62 0.11
CA HIS A 106 13.77 1.77 0.31
C HIS A 106 14.45 2.85 1.18
N ILE A 107 15.06 2.46 2.31
CA ILE A 107 15.82 3.38 3.18
C ILE A 107 16.92 4.10 2.37
N ASN A 108 17.71 3.33 1.62
CA ASN A 108 18.88 3.84 0.89
C ASN A 108 18.51 4.80 -0.24
N GLN A 109 17.30 4.66 -0.81
CA GLN A 109 16.89 5.42 -1.99
C GLN A 109 15.77 6.43 -1.71
N THR A 110 15.27 6.54 -0.49
CA THR A 110 14.10 7.35 -0.11
C THR A 110 14.08 8.74 -0.78
N LEU A 111 15.21 9.46 -0.76
CA LEU A 111 15.32 10.82 -1.31
C LEU A 111 15.43 10.88 -2.85
N THR A 112 15.43 9.74 -3.52
CA THR A 112 15.49 9.63 -4.98
C THR A 112 14.33 8.87 -5.59
N ILE A 113 13.40 8.40 -4.75
CA ILE A 113 12.22 7.63 -5.16
C ILE A 113 10.90 8.22 -4.65
N HIS A 114 10.93 9.35 -3.93
CA HIS A 114 9.77 10.12 -3.51
C HIS A 114 9.90 11.56 -4.01
N GLY A 115 8.79 12.19 -4.42
CA GLY A 115 8.81 13.51 -5.02
C GLY A 115 9.67 13.60 -6.28
N THR A 116 9.76 12.52 -7.05
CA THR A 116 10.67 12.35 -8.19
C THR A 116 9.97 11.71 -9.39
N ALA A 117 10.60 11.81 -10.57
CA ALA A 117 10.07 11.28 -11.81
C ALA A 117 9.84 9.75 -11.79
N ASN A 118 10.64 9.02 -11.03
CA ASN A 118 10.59 7.55 -10.96
C ASN A 118 9.75 7.01 -9.79
N PHE A 119 9.07 7.87 -9.03
CA PHE A 119 8.27 7.43 -7.89
C PHE A 119 7.35 6.24 -8.22
N LEU A 120 6.49 6.38 -9.22
CA LEU A 120 5.50 5.36 -9.59
C LEU A 120 6.15 4.11 -10.17
N SER A 121 7.07 4.27 -11.11
CA SER A 121 7.76 3.16 -11.79
C SER A 121 8.66 2.36 -10.85
N TRP A 122 9.36 3.03 -9.93
CA TRP A 122 10.19 2.37 -8.94
C TRP A 122 9.35 1.52 -7.97
N HIS A 123 8.25 2.08 -7.44
CA HIS A 123 7.39 1.35 -6.51
C HIS A 123 6.62 0.22 -7.19
N ARG A 124 6.21 0.36 -8.46
CA ARG A 124 5.65 -0.74 -9.26
C ARG A 124 6.65 -1.90 -9.39
N TRP A 125 7.90 -1.60 -9.75
CA TRP A 125 8.97 -2.60 -9.85
C TRP A 125 9.30 -3.22 -8.48
N PHE A 126 9.31 -2.43 -7.44
CA PHE A 126 9.58 -2.87 -6.08
C PHE A 126 8.52 -3.85 -5.56
N VAL A 127 7.24 -3.53 -5.72
CA VAL A 127 6.11 -4.40 -5.35
C VAL A 127 6.11 -5.70 -6.16
N TYR A 128 6.38 -5.63 -7.46
CA TYR A 128 6.48 -6.82 -8.29
C TYR A 128 7.65 -7.72 -7.88
N THR A 129 8.81 -7.15 -7.65
CA THR A 129 10.00 -7.89 -7.21
C THR A 129 9.77 -8.56 -5.86
N TYR A 130 9.10 -7.88 -4.93
CA TYR A 130 8.68 -8.48 -3.67
C TYR A 130 7.69 -9.65 -3.88
N GLU A 131 6.69 -9.49 -4.73
CA GLU A 131 5.78 -10.57 -5.11
C GLU A 131 6.57 -11.78 -5.66
N GLN A 132 7.56 -11.55 -6.54
CA GLN A 132 8.39 -12.63 -7.08
C GLN A 132 9.21 -13.31 -5.99
N ALA A 133 9.74 -12.59 -4.99
CA ALA A 133 10.44 -13.18 -3.88
C ALA A 133 9.52 -14.06 -3.01
N LEU A 134 8.31 -13.61 -2.70
CA LEU A 134 7.32 -14.44 -2.00
C LEU A 134 7.01 -15.74 -2.78
N ARG A 135 6.86 -15.64 -4.09
CA ARG A 135 6.51 -16.78 -4.96
C ARG A 135 7.68 -17.76 -5.13
N ASN A 136 8.86 -17.26 -5.40
CA ASN A 136 10.01 -18.07 -5.78
C ASN A 136 10.82 -18.58 -4.58
N GLU A 137 10.83 -17.82 -3.48
CA GLU A 137 11.64 -18.14 -2.29
C GLU A 137 10.78 -18.74 -1.15
N CYS A 138 9.47 -18.41 -1.10
CA CYS A 138 8.56 -18.79 -0.01
C CYS A 138 7.29 -19.56 -0.45
N GLY A 139 7.19 -19.95 -1.72
CA GLY A 139 6.10 -20.80 -2.22
C GLY A 139 4.72 -20.15 -2.24
N TYR A 140 4.65 -18.81 -2.28
CA TYR A 140 3.39 -18.11 -2.46
C TYR A 140 2.77 -18.45 -3.80
N THR A 141 1.53 -18.90 -3.81
CA THR A 141 0.84 -19.35 -5.04
C THR A 141 -0.06 -18.28 -5.64
N GLY A 142 -0.33 -17.20 -4.91
CA GLY A 142 -1.13 -16.06 -5.35
C GLY A 142 -0.32 -14.97 -6.04
N TYR A 143 -0.94 -13.80 -6.14
CA TYR A 143 -0.34 -12.56 -6.64
C TYR A 143 -0.47 -11.47 -5.58
N GLN A 144 0.32 -10.40 -5.69
CA GLN A 144 0.32 -9.33 -4.69
C GLN A 144 -1.09 -8.77 -4.48
N PRO A 145 -1.65 -8.89 -3.28
CA PRO A 145 -2.94 -8.30 -2.99
C PRO A 145 -2.82 -6.79 -2.79
N TYR A 146 -3.94 -6.11 -2.89
CA TYR A 146 -4.04 -4.67 -2.63
C TYR A 146 -5.29 -4.35 -1.80
N CYS A 147 -5.42 -3.10 -1.37
CA CYS A 147 -6.58 -2.62 -0.62
C CYS A 147 -7.66 -2.10 -1.55
N LYS A 148 -8.73 -2.86 -1.91
CA LYS A 148 -9.71 -2.46 -2.95
C LYS A 148 -11.20 -2.32 -2.55
N ILE A 149 -11.92 -2.04 -3.55
CA ILE A 149 -13.19 -1.50 -4.10
C ILE A 149 -14.05 -2.58 -4.77
N ASN A 150 -15.34 -2.62 -4.52
CA ASN A 150 -16.29 -3.60 -5.08
C ASN A 150 -16.97 -3.14 -6.38
N LEU A 151 -17.12 -4.07 -7.32
CA LEU A 151 -18.05 -3.91 -8.45
C LEU A 151 -19.46 -4.39 -8.04
N ASN A 152 -20.48 -3.59 -8.36
CA ASN A 152 -21.87 -4.01 -8.27
C ASN A 152 -22.22 -4.83 -9.53
N PRO A 153 -22.73 -6.08 -9.43
CA PRO A 153 -22.99 -6.94 -10.60
C PRO A 153 -24.06 -6.41 -11.58
N HIS A 154 -24.70 -5.28 -11.27
CA HIS A 154 -25.75 -4.74 -12.12
C HIS A 154 -25.29 -3.81 -13.25
N SER A 155 -24.00 -3.41 -13.32
CA SER A 155 -23.51 -2.51 -14.38
C SER A 155 -22.92 -3.22 -15.62
N ALA A 156 -22.73 -4.53 -15.59
CA ALA A 156 -22.08 -5.29 -16.68
C ALA A 156 -23.04 -5.64 -17.85
N ARG A 157 -23.79 -4.69 -18.39
CA ARG A 157 -24.70 -4.97 -19.53
C ARG A 157 -24.05 -4.90 -20.92
N GLY A 158 -22.74 -4.65 -21.02
CA GLY A 158 -22.06 -4.39 -22.30
C GLY A 158 -21.14 -5.48 -22.86
N LEU A 159 -20.65 -6.42 -22.06
CA LEU A 159 -19.56 -7.33 -22.46
C LEU A 159 -20.05 -8.78 -22.59
N ARG A 160 -20.67 -9.14 -23.70
CA ARG A 160 -21.24 -10.48 -23.92
C ARG A 160 -20.23 -11.62 -24.09
N HIS A 161 -18.92 -11.35 -24.27
CA HIS A 161 -17.90 -12.39 -24.46
C HIS A 161 -17.00 -12.61 -23.22
N PHE A 162 -16.94 -11.70 -22.28
CA PHE A 162 -16.22 -11.85 -21.01
C PHE A 162 -17.10 -12.34 -19.84
N SER A 163 -18.37 -12.63 -20.10
CA SER A 163 -19.41 -12.81 -19.09
C SER A 163 -19.22 -14.01 -18.15
N LEU A 164 -18.50 -15.05 -18.53
CA LEU A 164 -18.39 -16.28 -17.72
C LEU A 164 -17.32 -16.21 -16.61
N VAL A 165 -16.25 -15.45 -16.81
CA VAL A 165 -15.23 -15.25 -15.78
C VAL A 165 -15.66 -14.14 -14.81
N TYR A 166 -16.42 -13.16 -15.30
CA TYR A 166 -16.83 -11.97 -14.55
C TYR A 166 -17.92 -12.23 -13.48
N THR A 167 -18.73 -13.26 -13.66
CA THR A 167 -19.92 -13.52 -12.80
C THR A 167 -19.60 -14.32 -11.53
N MET A 168 -18.44 -14.95 -11.42
CA MET A 168 -18.13 -15.88 -10.33
C MET A 168 -17.36 -15.28 -9.13
N TYR A 169 -16.91 -14.02 -9.18
CA TYR A 169 -15.93 -13.51 -8.22
C TYR A 169 -16.37 -12.32 -7.34
N PHE A 170 -17.65 -12.00 -7.25
CA PHE A 170 -18.07 -10.78 -6.55
C PHE A 170 -18.78 -11.02 -5.21
N LYS A 171 -17.99 -11.07 -4.14
CA LYS A 171 -18.47 -10.71 -2.79
C LYS A 171 -17.34 -9.98 -2.05
N ALA A 172 -17.62 -8.74 -1.70
CA ALA A 172 -16.67 -7.83 -1.02
C ALA A 172 -16.47 -8.20 0.45
N PRO A 173 -15.52 -7.69 1.18
CA PRO A 173 -15.21 -6.28 1.51
C PRO A 173 -13.72 -6.03 1.85
N GLY A 174 -13.23 -4.83 1.64
CA GLY A 174 -11.99 -4.33 2.24
C GLY A 174 -11.22 -3.34 1.36
N ASN A 175 -11.34 -2.03 1.61
CA ASN A 175 -10.66 -0.97 0.88
C ASN A 175 -10.35 0.20 1.82
N TRP A 176 -9.28 0.95 1.55
CA TRP A 176 -9.02 2.21 2.25
C TRP A 176 -10.28 3.09 2.31
N GLY A 177 -10.90 3.43 1.17
CA GLY A 177 -12.11 4.24 1.12
C GLY A 177 -13.31 3.62 1.83
N ARG A 178 -13.49 2.31 1.74
CA ARG A 178 -14.59 1.60 2.42
C ARG A 178 -14.46 1.64 3.94
N TRP A 179 -13.25 1.58 4.43
CA TRP A 179 -12.94 1.52 5.85
C TRP A 179 -12.32 2.82 6.37
N ALA A 180 -12.37 3.89 5.58
CA ALA A 180 -11.78 5.17 5.97
C ALA A 180 -12.27 5.69 7.32
N ALA A 181 -13.54 5.49 7.65
CA ALA A 181 -14.10 5.90 8.94
C ALA A 181 -13.81 4.92 10.09
N ASP A 182 -13.42 3.68 9.78
CA ASP A 182 -13.15 2.64 10.79
C ASP A 182 -12.04 1.68 10.33
N PRO A 183 -10.82 2.16 10.08
CA PRO A 183 -9.72 1.34 9.56
C PRO A 183 -9.30 0.22 10.50
N VAL A 184 -9.41 0.40 11.81
CA VAL A 184 -9.02 -0.59 12.84
C VAL A 184 -9.83 -1.88 12.72
N ASN A 185 -11.10 -1.79 12.36
CA ASN A 185 -11.99 -2.95 12.19
C ASN A 185 -12.01 -3.48 10.75
N SER A 186 -11.16 -2.96 9.86
CA SER A 186 -11.03 -3.50 8.51
C SER A 186 -10.43 -4.91 8.52
N PRO A 187 -10.70 -5.74 7.51
CA PRO A 187 -10.08 -7.06 7.36
C PRO A 187 -8.53 -7.06 7.31
N ILE A 188 -7.93 -5.87 7.17
CA ILE A 188 -6.48 -5.70 7.22
C ILE A 188 -6.00 -5.60 8.66
N PHE A 189 -6.73 -4.87 9.52
CA PHE A 189 -6.30 -4.51 10.87
C PHE A 189 -7.16 -5.12 11.99
N ASP A 190 -8.11 -6.00 11.69
CA ASP A 190 -9.01 -6.60 12.70
C ASP A 190 -8.29 -7.49 13.73
N GLY A 191 -7.02 -7.80 13.51
CA GLY A 191 -6.20 -8.59 14.45
C GLY A 191 -6.49 -10.09 14.44
N GLY A 192 -7.36 -10.58 13.57
CA GLY A 192 -7.64 -12.00 13.37
C GLY A 192 -6.51 -12.73 12.67
N ASP A 193 -6.61 -14.07 12.64
CA ASP A 193 -5.59 -14.95 12.04
C ASP A 193 -5.42 -14.75 10.52
N TYR A 194 -6.40 -14.14 9.87
CA TYR A 194 -6.44 -13.88 8.43
C TYR A 194 -6.30 -12.39 8.08
N SER A 195 -5.80 -11.58 9.02
CA SER A 195 -5.49 -10.16 8.84
C SER A 195 -3.98 -9.95 8.65
N LEU A 196 -3.58 -8.69 8.44
CA LEU A 196 -2.17 -8.29 8.55
C LEU A 196 -1.81 -7.83 9.99
N SER A 197 -2.47 -8.43 10.96
CA SER A 197 -2.41 -8.11 12.40
C SER A 197 -3.15 -6.84 12.78
N GLY A 198 -3.44 -6.72 14.08
CA GLY A 198 -4.20 -5.60 14.63
C GLY A 198 -3.41 -4.31 14.80
N ASN A 199 -4.09 -3.34 15.40
CA ASN A 199 -3.46 -2.12 15.88
C ASN A 199 -2.47 -2.41 17.02
N GLY A 200 -1.61 -1.44 17.35
CA GLY A 200 -0.75 -1.51 18.53
C GLY A 200 -1.54 -1.47 19.83
N VAL A 201 -0.95 -1.98 20.91
CA VAL A 201 -1.49 -1.70 22.25
C VAL A 201 -1.52 -0.19 22.46
N TYR A 202 -2.53 0.29 23.19
CA TYR A 202 -2.60 1.71 23.48
C TYR A 202 -1.39 2.14 24.33
N GLU A 203 -0.62 3.06 23.81
CA GLU A 203 0.41 3.83 24.53
C GLU A 203 0.08 5.31 24.36
N ALA A 204 -0.04 6.02 25.49
CA ALA A 204 -0.31 7.45 25.45
C ALA A 204 0.88 8.19 24.83
N HIS A 205 0.64 8.90 23.75
CA HIS A 205 1.64 9.70 23.06
C HIS A 205 1.04 11.02 22.59
N ASN A 206 1.90 11.97 22.32
CA ASN A 206 1.50 13.23 21.70
C ASN A 206 1.18 13.01 20.22
N CYS A 207 0.68 14.05 19.57
CA CYS A 207 0.54 14.00 18.14
C CYS A 207 1.90 13.75 17.45
N THR A 208 1.85 13.15 16.29
CA THR A 208 3.00 12.94 15.41
C THR A 208 3.71 14.27 15.15
N GLU A 209 4.96 14.36 15.62
CA GLU A 209 5.84 15.50 15.38
C GLU A 209 6.65 15.28 14.09
N GLY A 210 7.19 16.36 13.52
CA GLY A 210 8.13 16.28 12.38
C GLY A 210 7.54 16.61 11.02
N LEU A 211 6.25 16.89 10.91
CA LEU A 211 5.65 17.39 9.68
C LEU A 211 5.69 18.93 9.64
N PRO A 212 6.01 19.57 8.51
CA PRO A 212 6.10 21.04 8.45
C PRO A 212 4.75 21.72 8.65
N THR A 213 4.72 22.72 9.53
CA THR A 213 3.63 23.69 9.80
C THR A 213 2.35 23.17 10.46
N ASP A 214 1.24 23.89 10.39
CA ASP A 214 -0.01 23.76 11.15
C ASP A 214 -0.85 22.46 10.92
N LEU A 215 -0.42 21.59 9.99
CA LEU A 215 -0.91 20.20 9.89
C LEU A 215 -0.10 19.23 10.75
N ASN A 216 0.77 19.72 11.49
CA ASN A 216 1.88 19.14 12.23
C ASN A 216 1.50 18.15 13.28
N CYS A 217 0.22 17.82 13.37
CA CYS A 217 -0.24 17.02 14.46
C CYS A 217 -1.31 16.06 13.97
N ILE A 218 -0.89 14.89 13.51
CA ILE A 218 -1.81 13.76 13.43
C ILE A 218 -2.15 13.40 14.87
N PRO A 219 -3.42 13.55 15.30
CA PRO A 219 -3.79 13.21 16.67
C PRO A 219 -3.45 11.76 16.97
N ALA A 220 -3.00 11.51 18.19
CA ALA A 220 -2.80 10.15 18.67
C ALA A 220 -4.06 9.32 18.46
N GLY A 221 -3.88 8.13 17.91
CA GLY A 221 -4.96 7.16 17.71
C GLY A 221 -5.21 6.29 18.94
N SER A 222 -5.68 5.08 18.71
CA SER A 222 -5.95 4.11 19.77
C SER A 222 -4.86 3.05 19.95
N GLY A 223 -3.72 3.25 19.30
CA GLY A 223 -2.54 2.37 19.30
C GLY A 223 -1.32 3.06 19.90
N GLY A 224 -0.22 3.03 19.18
CA GLY A 224 1.08 3.64 19.51
C GLY A 224 2.12 2.62 19.95
N GLY A 225 1.73 1.52 20.60
CA GLY A 225 2.62 0.47 21.05
C GLY A 225 2.76 -0.72 20.09
N CYS A 226 3.38 -1.78 20.59
CA CYS A 226 3.56 -3.02 19.84
C CYS A 226 2.23 -3.65 19.43
N ILE A 227 2.18 -4.22 18.22
CA ILE A 227 1.04 -5.07 17.84
C ILE A 227 1.04 -6.34 18.70
N TYR A 228 -0.15 -6.82 19.06
CA TYR A 228 -0.31 -7.94 20.00
C TYR A 228 -1.20 -9.07 19.45
N SER A 229 -1.78 -8.90 18.28
CA SER A 229 -2.71 -9.85 17.69
C SER A 229 -2.44 -10.09 16.20
N GLY A 230 -2.91 -11.21 15.68
CA GLY A 230 -2.74 -11.61 14.30
C GLY A 230 -1.37 -12.23 13.97
N PRO A 231 -1.10 -12.52 12.70
CA PRO A 231 0.07 -13.29 12.26
C PRO A 231 1.41 -12.66 12.60
N PHE A 232 1.52 -11.33 12.56
CA PHE A 232 2.79 -10.59 12.72
C PHE A 232 3.08 -10.11 14.14
N LYS A 233 2.27 -10.52 15.14
CA LYS A 233 2.39 -10.07 16.54
C LYS A 233 3.76 -10.31 17.20
N ASN A 234 4.55 -11.22 16.66
CA ASN A 234 5.88 -11.53 17.15
C ASN A 234 6.99 -11.11 16.16
N SER A 235 6.64 -10.37 15.10
CA SER A 235 7.62 -9.91 14.13
C SER A 235 8.53 -8.86 14.73
N THR A 236 9.80 -8.89 14.32
CA THR A 236 10.83 -7.94 14.73
C THR A 236 11.23 -7.09 13.55
N VAL A 237 11.26 -5.79 13.73
CA VAL A 237 11.84 -4.82 12.81
C VAL A 237 13.30 -4.62 13.18
N HIS A 238 14.21 -4.73 12.23
CA HIS A 238 15.66 -4.72 12.50
C HIS A 238 16.34 -3.41 12.13
N LEU A 239 15.84 -2.70 11.11
CA LEU A 239 16.41 -1.47 10.54
C LEU A 239 15.60 -0.25 10.95
N GLY A 240 16.27 0.90 11.04
CA GLY A 240 15.64 2.17 11.44
C GLY A 240 15.38 2.25 12.96
N PRO A 241 14.56 3.22 13.41
CA PRO A 241 13.89 4.27 12.62
C PRO A 241 14.87 5.33 12.11
N VAL A 242 14.45 6.05 11.05
CA VAL A 242 15.24 7.15 10.45
C VAL A 242 14.53 8.48 10.60
N ASP A 243 13.24 8.52 10.33
CA ASP A 243 12.37 9.69 10.48
C ASP A 243 11.03 9.27 11.13
N PRO A 244 11.08 8.87 12.41
CA PRO A 244 9.92 8.28 13.07
C PRO A 244 8.84 9.34 13.36
N THR A 245 7.59 8.93 13.22
CA THR A 245 6.44 9.75 13.57
C THR A 245 6.00 9.58 15.03
N LEU A 246 6.48 8.57 15.73
CA LEU A 246 6.32 8.41 17.18
C LEU A 246 7.52 9.04 17.89
N ALA A 247 7.25 10.01 18.75
CA ALA A 247 8.27 10.77 19.48
C ALA A 247 9.16 9.90 20.40
N GLU A 248 8.64 8.76 20.84
CA GLU A 248 9.34 7.80 21.69
C GLU A 248 10.28 6.87 20.91
N SER A 249 10.27 6.92 19.57
CA SER A 249 11.15 6.12 18.73
C SER A 249 12.51 6.81 18.60
N GLU A 250 13.55 6.18 19.11
CA GLU A 250 14.91 6.72 19.01
C GLU A 250 15.48 6.57 17.60
N ILE A 251 15.79 7.69 16.95
CA ILE A 251 16.52 7.69 15.67
C ILE A 251 17.87 7.02 15.84
N VAL A 252 18.16 6.04 14.98
CA VAL A 252 19.44 5.34 15.01
C VAL A 252 20.46 5.94 14.04
N SER A 253 21.73 5.80 14.37
CA SER A 253 22.82 6.28 13.53
C SER A 253 22.95 5.50 12.20
N ASN A 254 23.83 5.97 11.31
CA ASN A 254 24.12 5.35 10.02
C ASN A 254 22.89 5.15 9.12
N ASN A 255 22.02 6.16 9.04
CA ASN A 255 20.83 6.17 8.20
C ASN A 255 19.95 4.91 8.41
N GLY A 256 19.81 4.46 9.64
CA GLY A 256 18.96 3.32 9.97
C GLY A 256 19.48 1.94 9.57
N THR A 257 20.75 1.81 9.17
CA THR A 257 21.33 0.54 8.67
C THR A 257 21.94 -0.36 9.76
N ILE A 258 22.05 0.14 10.99
CA ILE A 258 22.53 -0.65 12.12
C ILE A 258 21.45 -1.58 12.67
N TYR A 259 21.87 -2.65 13.35
CA TYR A 259 20.95 -3.59 14.00
C TYR A 259 20.25 -2.96 15.20
N ASN A 260 18.95 -2.74 15.08
CA ASN A 260 18.10 -2.17 16.11
C ASN A 260 16.78 -2.95 16.23
N PRO A 261 16.82 -4.17 16.85
CA PRO A 261 15.64 -5.03 16.93
C PRO A 261 14.58 -4.45 17.84
N ARG A 262 13.38 -4.29 17.34
CA ARG A 262 12.21 -3.79 18.06
C ARG A 262 10.92 -4.40 17.54
N CYS A 263 9.84 -4.33 18.30
CA CYS A 263 8.53 -4.79 17.85
C CYS A 263 7.95 -3.86 16.78
N LEU A 264 7.09 -4.40 15.94
CA LEU A 264 6.26 -3.63 15.03
C LEU A 264 5.23 -2.85 15.83
N LYS A 265 5.24 -1.52 15.77
CA LYS A 265 4.27 -0.62 16.40
C LYS A 265 3.31 -0.07 15.35
N ARG A 266 2.05 0.12 15.74
CA ARG A 266 1.03 0.78 14.90
C ARG A 266 0.18 1.74 15.71
N ASP A 267 -0.20 2.84 15.05
CA ASP A 267 -1.23 3.76 15.53
C ASP A 267 -2.22 4.06 14.41
N VAL A 268 -3.11 3.09 14.15
CA VAL A 268 -4.05 3.15 13.02
C VAL A 268 -5.02 4.32 13.19
N SER A 269 -4.99 5.27 12.24
CA SER A 269 -5.64 6.56 12.33
C SER A 269 -6.84 6.73 11.40
N SER A 270 -8.05 6.79 11.97
CA SER A 270 -9.26 7.19 11.24
C SER A 270 -9.29 8.70 10.94
N TRP A 271 -8.55 9.52 11.70
CA TRP A 271 -8.43 10.94 11.43
C TRP A 271 -7.70 11.18 10.09
N VAL A 272 -6.69 10.40 9.79
CA VAL A 272 -5.95 10.45 8.51
C VAL A 272 -6.82 9.86 7.38
N SER A 273 -7.31 8.64 7.56
CA SER A 273 -8.01 7.93 6.48
C SER A 273 -9.26 8.64 5.98
N THR A 274 -10.03 9.28 6.88
CA THR A 274 -11.23 10.04 6.51
C THR A 274 -10.92 11.34 5.75
N ARG A 275 -9.69 11.79 5.72
CA ARG A 275 -9.26 13.02 5.04
C ARG A 275 -8.60 12.77 3.70
N TRP A 276 -7.80 11.72 3.59
CA TRP A 276 -6.92 11.54 2.44
C TRP A 276 -7.06 10.20 1.71
N THR A 277 -7.73 9.19 2.29
CA THR A 277 -7.88 7.89 1.64
C THR A 277 -9.32 7.48 1.40
N THR A 278 -10.22 8.46 1.23
CA THR A 278 -11.63 8.19 0.92
C THR A 278 -11.81 7.81 -0.54
N GLU A 279 -13.01 7.36 -0.88
CA GLU A 279 -13.42 7.09 -2.26
C GLU A 279 -13.36 8.36 -3.11
N GLU A 280 -13.79 9.48 -2.55
CA GLU A 280 -13.79 10.79 -3.21
C GLU A 280 -12.36 11.23 -3.54
N ASN A 281 -11.40 11.06 -2.61
CA ASN A 281 -9.99 11.37 -2.86
C ASN A 281 -9.42 10.55 -4.02
N SER A 282 -9.71 9.25 -4.06
CA SER A 282 -9.22 8.36 -5.12
C SER A 282 -9.88 8.66 -6.46
N THR A 283 -11.19 8.95 -6.47
CA THR A 283 -11.92 9.32 -7.68
C THR A 283 -11.41 10.64 -8.25
N ALA A 284 -11.33 11.68 -7.41
CA ALA A 284 -10.82 13.00 -7.81
C ALA A 284 -9.38 12.92 -8.35
N LEU A 285 -8.51 12.16 -7.68
CA LEU A 285 -7.14 11.94 -8.15
C LEU A 285 -7.12 11.42 -9.60
N ILE A 286 -7.96 10.45 -9.94
CA ILE A 286 -8.00 9.85 -11.28
C ILE A 286 -8.64 10.78 -12.31
N THR A 287 -9.71 11.47 -11.94
CA THR A 287 -10.55 12.21 -12.89
C THR A 287 -10.18 13.67 -13.08
N GLU A 288 -9.55 14.30 -12.08
CA GLU A 288 -9.24 15.72 -12.10
C GLU A 288 -7.80 16.04 -12.51
N ASN A 289 -6.95 15.02 -12.66
CA ASN A 289 -5.55 15.18 -13.06
C ASN A 289 -5.34 14.57 -14.46
N SER A 290 -5.22 15.43 -15.45
CA SER A 290 -5.10 15.01 -16.86
C SER A 290 -3.68 14.63 -17.26
N ASP A 291 -2.65 15.14 -16.60
CA ASP A 291 -1.25 14.90 -16.85
C ASP A 291 -0.54 14.23 -15.67
N ILE A 292 0.62 13.64 -15.93
CA ILE A 292 1.36 12.85 -14.94
C ILE A 292 1.92 13.70 -13.80
N ASP A 293 2.26 14.95 -14.07
CA ASP A 293 2.83 15.85 -13.04
C ASP A 293 1.79 16.17 -11.98
N SER A 294 0.62 16.62 -12.40
CA SER A 294 -0.50 16.87 -11.50
C SER A 294 -0.96 15.60 -10.79
N PHE A 295 -1.03 14.46 -11.51
CA PHE A 295 -1.46 13.18 -10.93
C PHE A 295 -0.52 12.70 -9.82
N GLN A 296 0.78 12.61 -10.08
CA GLN A 296 1.71 12.09 -9.08
C GLN A 296 1.95 13.06 -7.91
N THR A 297 1.92 14.37 -8.15
CA THR A 297 2.03 15.38 -7.09
C THR A 297 0.82 15.34 -6.17
N THR A 298 -0.40 15.27 -6.72
CA THR A 298 -1.63 15.11 -5.93
C THR A 298 -1.64 13.78 -5.18
N MET A 299 -1.17 12.69 -5.79
CA MET A 299 -1.10 11.36 -5.17
C MET A 299 -0.17 11.35 -3.96
N GLN A 300 1.03 11.92 -4.09
CA GLN A 300 2.02 11.94 -3.01
C GLN A 300 1.66 12.93 -1.91
N GLY A 301 0.90 13.98 -2.25
CA GLY A 301 0.57 15.08 -1.38
C GLY A 301 1.59 16.22 -1.49
N ASN A 302 1.17 17.38 -0.98
CA ASN A 302 2.01 18.56 -0.81
C ASN A 302 2.01 18.91 0.67
N PHE A 303 2.99 18.44 1.39
CA PHE A 303 3.08 18.63 2.85
C PHE A 303 3.20 20.10 3.24
N THR A 304 3.83 20.94 2.40
CA THR A 304 3.92 22.38 2.67
C THR A 304 2.58 23.09 2.47
N ALA A 305 1.69 22.55 1.63
CA ALA A 305 0.32 23.05 1.46
C ALA A 305 -0.68 22.33 2.37
N GLY A 306 -0.22 21.36 3.16
CA GLY A 306 -1.06 20.70 4.12
C GLY A 306 -1.85 19.51 3.61
N THR A 307 -1.42 18.86 2.57
CA THR A 307 -2.08 17.67 2.05
C THR A 307 -1.14 16.47 2.05
N TYR A 308 -1.66 15.29 2.41
CA TYR A 308 -0.88 14.04 2.36
C TYR A 308 -1.11 13.25 1.07
N GLY A 309 -2.11 13.63 0.26
CA GLY A 309 -2.55 12.80 -0.85
C GLY A 309 -2.97 11.40 -0.42
N VAL A 310 -3.32 10.55 -1.36
CA VAL A 310 -3.70 9.16 -1.03
C VAL A 310 -2.48 8.31 -0.64
N HIS A 311 -1.27 8.66 -1.12
CA HIS A 311 -0.04 7.96 -0.79
C HIS A 311 0.39 8.22 0.65
N GLY A 312 0.69 9.47 1.01
CA GLY A 312 1.02 9.82 2.40
C GLY A 312 -0.12 9.51 3.38
N GLY A 313 -1.37 9.74 2.93
CA GLY A 313 -2.57 9.37 3.69
C GLY A 313 -2.63 7.88 4.05
N GLY A 314 -2.22 7.00 3.14
CA GLY A 314 -2.13 5.57 3.42
C GLY A 314 -1.07 5.23 4.47
N HIS A 315 0.14 5.75 4.32
CA HIS A 315 1.23 5.55 5.29
C HIS A 315 0.85 6.04 6.70
N PHE A 316 0.34 7.27 6.80
CA PHE A 316 -0.05 7.84 8.09
C PHE A 316 -1.37 7.26 8.64
N THR A 317 -2.17 6.57 7.80
CA THR A 317 -3.27 5.76 8.32
C THR A 317 -2.76 4.52 9.05
N ILE A 318 -1.69 3.88 8.58
CA ILE A 318 -1.02 2.78 9.28
C ILE A 318 -0.37 3.32 10.57
N GLY A 319 0.35 4.42 10.45
CA GLY A 319 1.03 5.10 11.55
C GLY A 319 2.08 4.23 12.22
N GLY A 320 2.55 4.70 13.37
CA GLY A 320 3.50 3.95 14.19
C GLY A 320 4.91 3.83 13.65
N ASP A 321 5.64 2.83 14.10
CA ASP A 321 7.01 2.50 13.72
C ASP A 321 7.06 1.03 13.25
N PRO A 322 7.38 0.76 11.98
CA PRO A 322 7.97 1.65 10.98
C PRO A 322 6.95 2.31 10.02
N GLY A 323 5.65 1.97 10.09
CA GLY A 323 4.65 2.32 9.07
C GLY A 323 4.53 3.81 8.76
N GLY A 324 4.73 4.68 9.77
CA GLY A 324 4.70 6.14 9.66
C GLY A 324 6.05 6.80 9.32
N ASP A 325 7.15 6.05 9.25
CA ASP A 325 8.47 6.56 8.88
C ASP A 325 8.68 6.44 7.37
N ILE A 326 8.86 7.57 6.68
CA ILE A 326 9.01 7.59 5.22
C ILE A 326 10.15 6.72 4.71
N TYR A 327 11.20 6.51 5.49
CA TYR A 327 12.34 5.66 5.12
C TYR A 327 12.07 4.19 5.36
N THR A 328 11.46 3.86 6.50
CA THR A 328 11.37 2.49 7.00
C THR A 328 10.00 1.85 6.87
N SER A 329 9.04 2.55 6.27
CA SER A 329 7.66 2.08 6.09
C SER A 329 7.50 0.67 5.49
N PRO A 330 8.37 0.16 4.57
CA PRO A 330 8.28 -1.22 4.11
C PRO A 330 8.47 -2.29 5.19
N GLY A 331 9.00 -1.90 6.37
CA GLY A 331 9.09 -2.79 7.52
C GLY A 331 7.74 -3.22 8.09
N ASP A 332 6.65 -2.49 7.81
CA ASP A 332 5.29 -2.93 8.08
C ASP A 332 4.72 -3.70 6.86
N PRO A 333 4.25 -4.94 7.02
CA PRO A 333 3.68 -5.72 5.91
C PRO A 333 2.51 -5.06 5.17
N VAL A 334 1.80 -4.12 5.79
CA VAL A 334 0.70 -3.37 5.15
C VAL A 334 1.21 -2.44 4.04
N PHE A 335 2.47 -2.01 4.10
CA PHE A 335 3.12 -1.25 3.03
C PHE A 335 2.87 -1.85 1.64
N TRP A 336 3.02 -3.16 1.51
CA TRP A 336 2.92 -3.85 0.23
C TRP A 336 1.50 -3.84 -0.35
N LEU A 337 0.49 -3.89 0.52
CA LEU A 337 -0.91 -3.74 0.09
C LEU A 337 -1.23 -2.29 -0.29
N HIS A 338 -0.68 -1.34 0.48
CA HIS A 338 -0.82 0.08 0.21
C HIS A 338 -0.21 0.44 -1.15
N HIS A 339 1.04 0.05 -1.40
CA HIS A 339 1.68 0.29 -2.69
C HIS A 339 1.07 -0.51 -3.84
N GLY A 340 0.49 -1.68 -3.58
CA GLY A 340 -0.37 -2.37 -4.54
C GLY A 340 -1.59 -1.55 -4.94
N GLN A 341 -2.18 -0.79 -3.99
CA GLN A 341 -3.29 0.14 -4.29
C GLN A 341 -2.81 1.40 -5.02
N ILE A 342 -1.64 1.94 -4.68
CA ILE A 342 -1.02 3.06 -5.40
C ILE A 342 -0.78 2.68 -6.86
N ASP A 343 -0.19 1.50 -7.11
CA ASP A 343 0.03 0.97 -8.45
C ASP A 343 -1.30 0.75 -9.21
N ARG A 344 -2.34 0.22 -8.53
CA ARG A 344 -3.69 0.09 -9.11
C ARG A 344 -4.28 1.45 -9.51
N THR A 345 -4.15 2.46 -8.67
CA THR A 345 -4.67 3.80 -8.94
C THR A 345 -3.98 4.41 -10.16
N TRP A 346 -2.66 4.22 -10.27
CA TRP A 346 -1.91 4.62 -11.46
C TRP A 346 -2.31 3.82 -12.69
N TRP A 347 -2.47 2.49 -12.58
CA TRP A 347 -2.97 1.64 -13.67
C TRP A 347 -4.35 2.10 -14.17
N ILE A 348 -5.28 2.44 -13.28
CA ILE A 348 -6.59 2.97 -13.67
C ILE A 348 -6.40 4.28 -14.44
N TRP A 349 -5.60 5.22 -13.93
CA TRP A 349 -5.34 6.50 -14.56
C TRP A 349 -4.69 6.35 -15.94
N GLN A 350 -3.68 5.48 -16.07
CA GLN A 350 -3.05 5.19 -17.36
C GLN A 350 -4.07 4.68 -18.39
N ASN A 351 -4.91 3.77 -17.97
CA ASN A 351 -5.87 3.12 -18.88
C ASN A 351 -7.15 3.94 -19.14
N GLN A 352 -7.32 5.14 -18.56
CA GLN A 352 -8.35 6.08 -19.04
C GLN A 352 -7.97 6.69 -20.41
N ASP A 353 -6.68 6.83 -20.70
CA ASP A 353 -6.16 7.34 -21.99
C ASP A 353 -4.76 6.77 -22.24
N ILE A 354 -4.70 5.51 -22.69
CA ILE A 354 -3.45 4.74 -22.83
C ILE A 354 -2.47 5.46 -23.74
N ALA A 355 -2.94 6.00 -24.87
CA ALA A 355 -2.10 6.61 -25.90
C ALA A 355 -1.28 7.81 -25.36
N SER A 356 -1.82 8.57 -24.43
CA SER A 356 -1.15 9.75 -23.86
C SER A 356 -0.51 9.51 -22.51
N ARG A 357 -0.98 8.49 -21.75
CA ARG A 357 -0.63 8.31 -20.34
C ARG A 357 0.27 7.13 -20.04
N GLN A 358 0.35 6.14 -20.97
CA GLN A 358 1.09 4.89 -20.69
C GLN A 358 2.56 5.18 -20.36
N ASP A 359 3.23 6.03 -21.15
CA ASP A 359 4.65 6.34 -21.01
C ASP A 359 4.90 7.76 -20.46
N ALA A 360 3.88 8.36 -19.83
CA ALA A 360 4.00 9.69 -19.27
C ALA A 360 4.94 9.69 -18.06
N ILE A 361 5.91 10.60 -18.05
CA ILE A 361 6.89 10.81 -16.97
C ILE A 361 7.11 12.30 -16.74
N SER A 362 7.20 12.74 -15.47
CA SER A 362 7.51 14.10 -15.08
C SER A 362 8.24 14.12 -13.74
N GLY A 363 8.99 15.19 -13.50
CA GLY A 363 9.71 15.45 -12.26
C GLY A 363 11.23 15.29 -12.37
N THR A 364 11.93 15.69 -11.32
CA THR A 364 13.38 15.59 -11.18
C THR A 364 13.79 14.24 -10.59
N ILE A 365 15.11 13.96 -10.53
CA ILE A 365 15.65 12.70 -9.97
C ILE A 365 16.04 12.81 -8.49
N THR A 366 15.79 13.95 -7.85
CA THR A 366 15.96 14.17 -6.41
C THR A 366 14.66 14.70 -5.83
N MET A 367 14.33 14.28 -4.61
CA MET A 367 13.14 14.70 -3.89
C MET A 367 13.09 16.23 -3.82
N ASP A 368 11.94 16.82 -4.19
CA ASP A 368 11.69 18.25 -4.19
C ASP A 368 12.76 19.07 -4.93
N ASN A 369 13.45 18.44 -5.90
CA ASN A 369 14.59 19.04 -6.61
C ASN A 369 15.72 19.54 -5.67
N SER A 370 15.93 18.86 -4.56
CA SER A 370 16.94 19.22 -3.57
C SER A 370 17.89 18.03 -3.28
N PRO A 371 19.18 18.15 -3.62
CA PRO A 371 19.81 19.22 -4.43
C PRO A 371 19.24 19.30 -5.85
N ALA A 372 19.36 20.45 -6.49
CA ALA A 372 18.86 20.65 -7.85
C ALA A 372 19.44 19.60 -8.81
N SER A 373 18.57 18.97 -9.61
CA SER A 373 18.92 17.89 -10.50
C SER A 373 18.19 17.99 -11.85
N ARG A 374 18.58 17.15 -12.80
CA ARG A 374 17.89 17.04 -14.07
C ARG A 374 16.52 16.37 -13.92
N ASN A 375 15.68 16.54 -14.91
CA ASN A 375 14.47 15.73 -15.03
C ASN A 375 14.82 14.25 -15.30
N GLY A 376 13.98 13.36 -14.79
CA GLY A 376 14.02 11.94 -15.12
C GLY A 376 13.56 11.68 -16.55
N THR A 377 13.96 10.55 -17.10
CA THR A 377 13.61 10.10 -18.45
C THR A 377 13.25 8.62 -18.44
N LEU A 378 12.56 8.16 -19.48
CA LEU A 378 12.22 6.74 -19.65
C LEU A 378 13.44 5.82 -19.79
N ASP A 379 14.60 6.36 -20.19
CA ASP A 379 15.86 5.60 -20.29
C ASP A 379 16.63 5.52 -18.98
N ASP A 380 16.20 6.21 -17.92
CA ASP A 380 16.77 6.08 -16.60
C ASP A 380 16.50 4.70 -16.02
N THR A 381 17.38 4.24 -15.14
CA THR A 381 17.33 2.88 -14.62
C THR A 381 16.87 2.85 -13.16
N LEU A 382 16.12 1.80 -12.83
CA LEU A 382 15.69 1.46 -11.49
C LEU A 382 16.61 0.38 -10.92
N TYR A 383 17.08 0.61 -9.70
CA TYR A 383 17.99 -0.27 -8.99
C TYR A 383 17.34 -0.80 -7.71
N LEU A 384 17.39 -2.13 -7.49
CA LEU A 384 16.85 -2.78 -6.30
C LEU A 384 17.89 -3.65 -5.57
N GLY A 385 19.19 -3.39 -5.79
CA GLY A 385 20.27 -4.10 -5.11
C GLY A 385 20.23 -5.61 -5.35
N VAL A 386 20.30 -6.37 -4.27
CA VAL A 386 20.25 -7.84 -4.29
C VAL A 386 18.86 -8.41 -4.61
N ASN A 387 17.83 -7.56 -4.77
CA ASN A 387 16.45 -8.00 -4.93
C ASN A 387 16.11 -8.28 -6.40
N ALA A 388 16.68 -7.53 -7.34
CA ALA A 388 16.48 -7.73 -8.77
C ALA A 388 17.60 -7.05 -9.58
N ASP A 389 17.74 -7.47 -10.83
CA ASP A 389 18.57 -6.77 -11.82
C ASP A 389 18.05 -5.36 -12.09
N THR A 390 18.97 -4.48 -12.51
CA THR A 390 18.63 -3.13 -12.93
C THR A 390 17.77 -3.14 -14.20
N ILE A 391 16.74 -2.31 -14.26
CA ILE A 391 15.79 -2.24 -15.36
C ILE A 391 15.56 -0.78 -15.78
N ALA A 392 15.28 -0.51 -17.06
CA ALA A 392 14.92 0.84 -17.49
C ALA A 392 13.47 1.19 -17.11
N ILE A 393 13.19 2.47 -16.83
CA ILE A 393 11.85 2.95 -16.49
C ILE A 393 10.84 2.56 -17.57
N LYS A 394 11.19 2.73 -18.86
CA LYS A 394 10.31 2.38 -19.99
C LYS A 394 9.83 0.93 -19.97
N ASP A 395 10.63 0.01 -19.44
CA ASP A 395 10.30 -1.42 -19.43
C ASP A 395 9.29 -1.79 -18.30
N VAL A 396 8.95 -0.84 -17.43
CA VAL A 396 8.03 -1.05 -16.29
C VAL A 396 6.82 -0.09 -16.31
N MET A 397 6.57 0.59 -17.43
CA MET A 397 5.44 1.52 -17.54
C MET A 397 4.11 0.81 -17.77
N SER A 398 4.09 -0.31 -18.49
CA SER A 398 2.89 -1.13 -18.73
C SER A 398 2.85 -2.34 -17.81
N THR A 399 1.67 -2.70 -17.31
CA THR A 399 1.50 -3.93 -16.48
C THR A 399 1.34 -5.21 -17.31
N VAL A 400 1.23 -5.07 -18.64
CA VAL A 400 1.04 -6.19 -19.58
C VAL A 400 2.18 -6.28 -20.62
N GLU A 401 3.27 -5.59 -20.36
CA GLU A 401 4.49 -5.60 -21.19
C GLU A 401 5.74 -5.71 -20.30
N GLY A 402 6.91 -5.83 -20.94
CA GLY A 402 8.17 -6.00 -20.23
C GLY A 402 8.17 -7.25 -19.34
N PRO A 403 8.57 -7.15 -18.08
CA PRO A 403 8.59 -8.27 -17.14
C PRO A 403 7.21 -8.59 -16.56
N PHE A 404 6.22 -7.74 -16.81
CA PHE A 404 4.91 -7.82 -16.20
C PHE A 404 3.89 -8.55 -17.06
N CYS A 405 2.98 -9.24 -16.39
CA CYS A 405 1.77 -9.77 -16.98
C CYS A 405 0.68 -9.84 -15.89
N TYR A 406 0.16 -8.68 -15.50
CA TYR A 406 -0.92 -8.62 -14.51
C TYR A 406 -1.90 -7.47 -14.77
N ILE A 407 -3.11 -7.65 -14.27
CA ILE A 407 -4.18 -6.65 -14.26
C ILE A 407 -4.77 -6.56 -12.86
N TYR A 408 -5.54 -5.50 -12.64
CA TYR A 408 -6.31 -5.29 -11.42
C TYR A 408 -7.81 -5.50 -11.64
N MET A 409 -8.47 -6.11 -10.66
CA MET A 409 -9.93 -6.28 -10.65
C MET A 409 -10.55 -5.87 -9.33
#